data_2dc8ac0344ff9bac93925a1809799d3f
#
_entry.id   2dc8ac0344ff9bac93925a1809799d3f
#
_cell.length_a   1.000
_cell.length_b   1.000
_cell.length_c   1.000
_cell.angle_alpha   90.00
_cell.angle_beta   90.00
_cell.angle_gamma   90.00
#
_symmetry.space_group_name_H-M   'P 1'
#
loop_
_entity.id
_entity.type
_entity.pdbx_description
1 polymer ?
#
loop_
_entity_poly.entity_id
_entity_poly.type
_entity_poly.pdbx_seq_one_letter_code
_entity_poly.pdbx_strand_id
1 'polypeptide(L)'
;MAKEVTVYNNDVDYQSSLAYEFRNVVSKDKDLRMSSEAKIDIGYPTGFLGFDFMNGYKVHNNGETKYNLGISDGSMVMVIGRSGCGKSTFCTQMAANIVRPFKTSTIFEDSIEGGMVKERRMQLSGFNTEAEYKKRFVIRNTGITAETFLARIKYIHDLKLADPERFKYDTGYVDDEGNPIRLFEPTVYILDSIALIMPDDLVEEGEVSTNMSVTRTAKVVTDIIRRVVPMLKMAKTISFLMYPFVLRKLTWCIWNKVNLYLVVKL
;
A
#
# COMPACT_ATOMS: atom_id res chain seq x y z
N MET A 1 15.29 -29.23 -45.10
CA MET A 1 16.17 -28.15 -44.59
C MET A 1 15.77 -27.88 -43.14
N ALA A 2 16.54 -28.38 -42.19
CA ALA A 2 16.35 -28.12 -40.78
C ALA A 2 16.86 -26.71 -40.46
N LYS A 3 15.99 -25.87 -39.85
CA LYS A 3 16.42 -24.57 -39.32
C LYS A 3 17.34 -24.79 -38.14
N GLU A 4 18.59 -24.36 -38.25
CA GLU A 4 19.49 -24.25 -37.13
C GLU A 4 18.85 -23.39 -36.02
N VAL A 5 18.67 -24.01 -34.87
CA VAL A 5 18.28 -23.28 -33.65
C VAL A 5 19.55 -22.63 -33.13
N THR A 6 19.65 -21.32 -33.28
CA THR A 6 20.74 -20.54 -32.71
C THR A 6 20.62 -20.64 -31.18
N VAL A 7 21.45 -21.43 -30.56
CA VAL A 7 21.59 -21.47 -29.10
C VAL A 7 22.28 -20.15 -28.71
N TYR A 8 21.54 -19.23 -28.08
CA TYR A 8 22.15 -18.07 -27.48
C TYR A 8 23.03 -18.52 -26.31
N ASN A 9 24.33 -18.34 -26.47
CA ASN A 9 25.30 -18.56 -25.40
C ASN A 9 25.01 -17.53 -24.30
N ASN A 10 24.60 -17.99 -23.12
CA ASN A 10 24.25 -17.13 -21.97
C ASN A 10 25.46 -16.56 -21.21
N ASP A 11 26.66 -16.79 -21.70
CA ASP A 11 27.89 -16.18 -21.16
C ASP A 11 28.13 -14.79 -21.75
N VAL A 12 27.14 -13.91 -21.55
CA VAL A 12 27.38 -12.47 -21.73
C VAL A 12 28.28 -12.04 -20.59
N ASP A 13 29.52 -11.68 -20.94
CA ASP A 13 30.44 -11.08 -20.00
C ASP A 13 29.75 -9.91 -19.31
N TYR A 14 29.45 -10.08 -18.01
CA TYR A 14 28.71 -9.08 -17.22
C TYR A 14 29.39 -7.71 -17.29
N GLN A 15 30.71 -7.67 -17.40
CA GLN A 15 31.49 -6.44 -17.47
C GLN A 15 31.29 -5.67 -18.80
N SER A 16 30.85 -6.34 -19.86
CA SER A 16 30.53 -5.71 -21.14
C SER A 16 29.06 -5.28 -21.24
N SER A 17 28.25 -5.52 -20.23
CA SER A 17 26.84 -5.20 -20.24
C SER A 17 26.57 -3.69 -19.99
N LEU A 18 25.57 -3.12 -20.69
CA LEU A 18 25.10 -1.76 -20.43
C LEU A 18 24.74 -1.54 -18.95
N ALA A 19 24.23 -2.57 -18.29
CA ALA A 19 23.89 -2.53 -16.88
C ALA A 19 25.12 -2.33 -15.98
N TYR A 20 26.26 -2.94 -16.33
CA TYR A 20 27.52 -2.77 -15.61
C TYR A 20 28.07 -1.35 -15.79
N GLU A 21 28.10 -0.85 -17.04
CA GLU A 21 28.55 0.51 -17.33
C GLU A 21 27.68 1.55 -16.62
N PHE A 22 26.34 1.38 -16.67
CA PHE A 22 25.41 2.26 -15.99
C PHE A 22 25.63 2.28 -14.48
N ARG A 23 25.78 1.10 -13.84
CA ARG A 23 26.07 1.02 -12.39
C ARG A 23 27.38 1.69 -12.01
N ASN A 24 28.42 1.58 -12.82
CA ASN A 24 29.69 2.24 -12.58
C ASN A 24 29.61 3.77 -12.68
N VAL A 25 28.81 4.30 -13.60
CA VAL A 25 28.57 5.74 -13.70
C VAL A 25 27.76 6.23 -12.51
N VAL A 26 26.65 5.56 -12.20
CA VAL A 26 25.73 5.93 -11.11
C VAL A 26 26.37 5.79 -9.73
N SER A 27 27.30 4.83 -9.54
CA SER A 27 28.00 4.68 -8.26
C SER A 27 28.93 5.84 -7.93
N LYS A 28 29.41 6.56 -8.94
CA LYS A 28 30.30 7.74 -8.80
C LYS A 28 29.54 9.04 -8.61
N ASP A 29 28.27 9.10 -9.01
CA ASP A 29 27.43 10.28 -8.91
C ASP A 29 26.52 10.16 -7.68
N LYS A 30 26.70 11.08 -6.70
CA LYS A 30 25.93 11.09 -5.45
C LYS A 30 24.43 11.36 -5.69
N ASP A 31 24.10 12.09 -6.75
CA ASP A 31 22.74 12.51 -7.06
C ASP A 31 21.98 11.41 -7.83
N LEU A 32 22.70 10.51 -8.49
CA LEU A 32 22.16 9.37 -9.24
C LEU A 32 22.26 8.03 -8.47
N ARG A 33 22.69 8.05 -7.20
CA ARG A 33 22.79 6.81 -6.42
C ARG A 33 21.46 6.07 -6.44
N MET A 34 21.47 4.91 -7.09
CA MET A 34 20.40 3.94 -6.94
C MET A 34 20.28 3.63 -5.45
N SER A 35 19.08 3.78 -4.89
CA SER A 35 18.80 3.22 -3.58
C SER A 35 19.21 1.74 -3.62
N SER A 36 19.96 1.29 -2.61
CA SER A 36 20.23 -0.14 -2.45
C SER A 36 18.91 -0.88 -2.67
N GLU A 37 18.91 -1.88 -3.54
CA GLU A 37 17.73 -2.74 -3.73
C GLU A 37 17.22 -3.11 -2.35
N ALA A 38 15.94 -2.87 -2.08
CA ALA A 38 15.36 -3.23 -0.80
C ALA A 38 15.62 -4.72 -0.62
N LYS A 39 16.45 -5.08 0.34
CA LYS A 39 17.00 -6.42 0.46
C LYS A 39 15.89 -7.47 0.61
N ILE A 40 14.80 -7.13 1.30
CA ILE A 40 13.62 -7.99 1.46
C ILE A 40 12.38 -7.11 1.68
N ASP A 41 11.39 -7.24 0.79
CA ASP A 41 10.04 -6.72 1.03
C ASP A 41 9.24 -7.81 1.74
N ILE A 42 8.61 -7.46 2.87
CA ILE A 42 7.78 -8.41 3.61
C ILE A 42 6.35 -8.37 3.06
N GLY A 43 5.82 -9.55 2.71
CA GLY A 43 4.42 -9.74 2.35
C GLY A 43 3.58 -10.09 3.57
N TYR A 44 2.38 -9.51 3.62
CA TYR A 44 1.41 -9.78 4.66
C TYR A 44 0.21 -10.50 4.05
N PRO A 45 -0.06 -11.76 4.48
CA PRO A 45 -1.20 -12.52 3.98
C PRO A 45 -2.52 -11.82 4.25
N THR A 46 -3.34 -11.71 3.22
CA THR A 46 -4.67 -11.08 3.29
C THR A 46 -5.77 -12.05 3.71
N GLY A 47 -5.46 -13.35 3.71
CA GLY A 47 -6.40 -14.43 3.95
C GLY A 47 -7.18 -14.88 2.71
N PHE A 48 -6.91 -14.27 1.55
CA PHE A 48 -7.46 -14.68 0.25
C PHE A 48 -6.37 -15.42 -0.53
N LEU A 49 -6.31 -16.75 -0.39
CA LEU A 49 -5.20 -17.57 -0.86
C LEU A 49 -4.80 -17.29 -2.32
N GLY A 50 -5.76 -17.23 -3.25
CA GLY A 50 -5.47 -16.94 -4.65
C GLY A 50 -4.78 -15.60 -4.85
N PHE A 51 -5.22 -14.58 -4.12
CA PHE A 51 -4.62 -13.26 -4.16
C PHE A 51 -3.23 -13.25 -3.52
N ASP A 52 -3.07 -13.91 -2.37
CA ASP A 52 -1.82 -13.98 -1.64
C ASP A 52 -0.74 -14.68 -2.46
N PHE A 53 -1.09 -15.78 -3.16
CA PHE A 53 -0.17 -16.47 -4.06
C PHE A 53 0.17 -15.66 -5.32
N MET A 54 -0.79 -14.96 -5.90
CA MET A 54 -0.54 -14.12 -7.10
C MET A 54 0.44 -12.97 -6.82
N ASN A 55 0.46 -12.45 -5.60
CA ASN A 55 1.36 -11.38 -5.19
C ASN A 55 2.60 -11.90 -4.45
N GLY A 56 2.67 -13.21 -4.20
CA GLY A 56 3.76 -13.83 -3.47
C GLY A 56 4.96 -14.18 -4.34
N TYR A 57 6.11 -14.26 -3.70
CA TYR A 57 7.35 -14.71 -4.33
C TYR A 57 8.21 -15.52 -3.35
N LYS A 58 9.19 -16.24 -3.89
CA LYS A 58 10.14 -17.00 -3.09
C LYS A 58 11.29 -16.10 -2.66
N VAL A 59 11.66 -16.21 -1.40
CA VAL A 59 12.84 -15.55 -0.82
C VAL A 59 13.79 -16.61 -0.31
N HIS A 60 15.05 -16.50 -0.73
CA HIS A 60 16.14 -17.31 -0.17
C HIS A 60 16.86 -16.48 0.88
N ASN A 61 16.82 -16.92 2.13
CA ASN A 61 17.46 -16.21 3.22
C ASN A 61 18.03 -17.22 4.23
N ASN A 62 19.27 -17.04 4.61
CA ASN A 62 19.97 -17.90 5.56
C ASN A 62 19.90 -19.42 5.22
N GLY A 63 20.07 -19.75 3.94
CA GLY A 63 20.01 -21.13 3.46
C GLY A 63 18.61 -21.76 3.38
N GLU A 64 17.58 -21.05 3.78
CA GLU A 64 16.17 -21.47 3.70
C GLU A 64 15.43 -20.78 2.57
N THR A 65 14.48 -21.50 1.98
CA THR A 65 13.53 -20.91 1.03
C THR A 65 12.20 -20.64 1.73
N LYS A 66 11.82 -19.39 1.83
CA LYS A 66 10.55 -18.95 2.40
C LYS A 66 9.64 -18.39 1.30
N TYR A 67 8.31 -18.52 1.51
CA TYR A 67 7.33 -17.88 0.64
C TYR A 67 6.88 -16.59 1.28
N ASN A 68 7.11 -15.49 0.60
CA ASN A 68 6.63 -14.17 0.98
C ASN A 68 5.29 -13.95 0.28
N LEU A 69 4.19 -14.10 0.99
CA LEU A 69 2.83 -14.11 0.44
C LEU A 69 2.05 -12.85 0.81
N GLY A 70 1.13 -12.46 -0.06
CA GLY A 70 0.19 -11.37 0.22
C GLY A 70 0.68 -9.99 -0.24
N ILE A 71 0.28 -8.95 0.48
CA ILE A 71 0.57 -7.56 0.11
C ILE A 71 1.90 -7.14 0.74
N SER A 72 2.80 -6.61 -0.08
CA SER A 72 4.08 -6.07 0.40
C SER A 72 3.85 -4.85 1.29
N ASP A 73 4.74 -4.67 2.26
CA ASP A 73 4.73 -3.53 3.16
C ASP A 73 4.85 -2.19 2.39
N GLY A 74 4.27 -1.14 2.96
CA GLY A 74 4.28 0.20 2.34
C GLY A 74 3.54 0.30 1.01
N SER A 75 2.71 -0.69 0.66
CA SER A 75 1.95 -0.71 -0.58
C SER A 75 0.70 0.16 -0.51
N MET A 76 0.35 0.74 -1.65
CA MET A 76 -0.95 1.35 -1.89
C MET A 76 -1.75 0.46 -2.85
N VAL A 77 -2.90 -0.01 -2.39
CA VAL A 77 -3.78 -0.94 -3.12
C VAL A 77 -5.08 -0.23 -3.46
N MET A 78 -5.47 -0.23 -4.72
CA MET A 78 -6.77 0.30 -5.15
C MET A 78 -7.77 -0.83 -5.37
N VAL A 79 -8.92 -0.76 -4.71
CA VAL A 79 -10.02 -1.70 -4.85
C VAL A 79 -11.15 -1.05 -5.62
N ILE A 80 -11.38 -1.52 -6.84
CA ILE A 80 -12.36 -0.96 -7.77
C ILE A 80 -13.54 -1.91 -7.92
N GLY A 81 -14.77 -1.40 -7.84
CA GLY A 81 -15.97 -2.19 -8.03
C GLY A 81 -17.24 -1.34 -7.96
N ARG A 82 -18.37 -1.91 -8.38
CA ARG A 82 -19.68 -1.23 -8.30
C ARG A 82 -20.06 -0.94 -6.86
N SER A 83 -20.93 0.06 -6.65
CA SER A 83 -21.54 0.27 -5.34
C SER A 83 -22.26 -1.00 -4.88
N GLY A 84 -22.16 -1.33 -3.59
CA GLY A 84 -22.80 -2.53 -3.02
C GLY A 84 -22.13 -3.88 -3.33
N CYS A 85 -21.04 -3.94 -4.11
CA CYS A 85 -20.38 -5.22 -4.44
C CYS A 85 -19.48 -5.79 -3.32
N GLY A 86 -19.44 -5.17 -2.14
CA GLY A 86 -18.70 -5.68 -1.00
C GLY A 86 -17.26 -5.16 -0.84
N LYS A 87 -16.86 -4.08 -1.52
CA LYS A 87 -15.51 -3.49 -1.41
C LYS A 87 -15.10 -3.24 0.05
N SER A 88 -15.94 -2.55 0.81
CA SER A 88 -15.66 -2.23 2.22
C SER A 88 -15.52 -3.49 3.07
N THR A 89 -16.38 -4.51 2.87
CA THR A 89 -16.28 -5.82 3.52
C THR A 89 -14.94 -6.50 3.21
N PHE A 90 -14.55 -6.51 1.94
CA PHE A 90 -13.32 -7.12 1.46
C PHE A 90 -12.08 -6.41 2.04
N CYS A 91 -12.02 -5.08 1.97
CA CYS A 91 -10.91 -4.29 2.52
C CYS A 91 -10.79 -4.45 4.04
N THR A 92 -11.92 -4.42 4.77
CA THR A 92 -11.91 -4.59 6.23
C THR A 92 -11.41 -5.98 6.62
N GLN A 93 -11.80 -7.03 5.91
CA GLN A 93 -11.33 -8.40 6.20
C GLN A 93 -9.86 -8.57 5.88
N MET A 94 -9.37 -8.07 4.75
CA MET A 94 -7.94 -8.08 4.41
C MET A 94 -7.13 -7.33 5.47
N ALA A 95 -7.55 -6.10 5.81
CA ALA A 95 -6.90 -5.28 6.82
C ALA A 95 -6.80 -5.99 8.16
N ALA A 96 -7.89 -6.63 8.59
CA ALA A 96 -7.92 -7.40 9.82
C ALA A 96 -6.96 -8.59 9.82
N ASN A 97 -6.91 -9.35 8.73
CA ASN A 97 -5.99 -10.48 8.60
C ASN A 97 -4.53 -10.02 8.64
N ILE A 98 -4.21 -8.88 8.04
CA ILE A 98 -2.86 -8.30 8.07
C ILE A 98 -2.47 -7.86 9.49
N VAL A 99 -3.36 -7.16 10.20
CA VAL A 99 -2.99 -6.57 11.50
C VAL A 99 -3.13 -7.52 12.68
N ARG A 100 -3.98 -8.54 12.58
CA ARG A 100 -4.31 -9.44 13.70
C ARG A 100 -3.10 -10.14 14.35
N PRO A 101 -2.09 -10.59 13.59
CA PRO A 101 -0.90 -11.24 14.16
C PRO A 101 -0.03 -10.30 15.03
N PHE A 102 -0.19 -8.99 14.89
CA PHE A 102 0.67 -7.99 15.51
C PHE A 102 0.00 -7.31 16.69
N LYS A 103 0.79 -6.94 17.73
CA LYS A 103 0.25 -6.40 18.99
C LYS A 103 -0.10 -4.91 18.91
N THR A 104 0.70 -4.12 18.19
CA THR A 104 0.54 -2.65 18.11
C THR A 104 -0.12 -2.20 16.81
N SER A 105 -0.30 -3.11 15.87
CA SER A 105 -0.91 -2.84 14.57
C SER A 105 -2.36 -2.37 14.68
N THR A 106 -2.68 -1.35 13.89
CA THR A 106 -3.99 -0.67 13.93
C THR A 106 -4.53 -0.50 12.52
N ILE A 107 -5.86 -0.60 12.39
CA ILE A 107 -6.60 -0.22 11.19
C ILE A 107 -7.14 1.19 11.39
N PHE A 108 -6.84 2.07 10.45
CA PHE A 108 -7.45 3.39 10.33
C PHE A 108 -8.43 3.37 9.16
N GLU A 109 -9.63 3.88 9.35
CA GLU A 109 -10.64 3.97 8.29
C GLU A 109 -11.19 5.40 8.22
N ASP A 110 -11.06 6.01 7.05
CA ASP A 110 -11.81 7.21 6.67
C ASP A 110 -12.98 6.76 5.79
N SER A 111 -14.20 6.80 6.36
CA SER A 111 -15.42 6.31 5.71
C SER A 111 -16.31 7.47 5.33
N ILE A 112 -16.13 7.97 4.10
CA ILE A 112 -16.95 9.08 3.56
C ILE A 112 -18.35 8.56 3.20
N GLU A 113 -18.44 7.35 2.68
CA GLU A 113 -19.73 6.72 2.31
C GLU A 113 -20.54 6.25 3.53
N GLY A 114 -19.89 6.02 4.69
CA GLY A 114 -20.57 5.69 5.95
C GLY A 114 -21.35 4.36 5.96
N GLY A 115 -21.12 3.51 4.98
CA GLY A 115 -21.99 2.36 4.69
C GLY A 115 -21.91 1.15 5.63
N MET A 116 -20.94 1.08 6.55
CA MET A 116 -20.76 -0.10 7.41
C MET A 116 -21.00 0.25 8.89
N VAL A 117 -21.82 -0.57 9.58
CA VAL A 117 -22.06 -0.43 11.02
C VAL A 117 -20.93 -1.05 11.84
N LYS A 118 -20.79 -0.62 13.09
CA LYS A 118 -19.73 -1.05 14.02
C LYS A 118 -19.72 -2.57 14.21
N GLU A 119 -20.88 -3.16 14.44
CA GLU A 119 -21.05 -4.59 14.72
C GLU A 119 -20.52 -5.42 13.53
N ARG A 120 -20.77 -4.97 12.31
CA ARG A 120 -20.27 -5.64 11.10
C ARG A 120 -18.76 -5.54 10.99
N ARG A 121 -18.17 -4.38 11.32
CA ARG A 121 -16.71 -4.23 11.36
C ARG A 121 -16.07 -5.14 12.40
N MET A 122 -16.65 -5.24 13.58
CA MET A 122 -16.19 -6.15 14.65
C MET A 122 -16.21 -7.61 14.17
N GLN A 123 -17.31 -8.07 13.56
CA GLN A 123 -17.41 -9.43 13.00
C GLN A 123 -16.35 -9.70 11.94
N LEU A 124 -16.16 -8.78 10.99
CA LEU A 124 -15.19 -8.94 9.90
C LEU A 124 -13.74 -8.90 10.40
N SER A 125 -13.45 -8.03 11.36
CA SER A 125 -12.11 -7.90 11.93
C SER A 125 -11.74 -9.04 12.87
N GLY A 126 -12.73 -9.75 13.43
CA GLY A 126 -12.52 -10.77 14.45
C GLY A 126 -12.04 -10.19 15.78
N PHE A 127 -12.21 -8.90 16.01
CA PHE A 127 -11.98 -8.27 17.32
C PHE A 127 -13.20 -8.51 18.19
N ASN A 128 -13.09 -9.49 19.08
CA ASN A 128 -14.25 -10.07 19.77
C ASN A 128 -14.79 -9.19 20.90
N THR A 129 -14.00 -8.24 21.38
CA THR A 129 -14.41 -7.33 22.45
C THR A 129 -14.43 -5.89 21.98
N GLU A 130 -15.31 -5.07 22.56
CA GLU A 130 -15.36 -3.65 22.25
C GLU A 130 -14.06 -2.92 22.63
N ALA A 131 -13.41 -3.34 23.68
CA ALA A 131 -12.14 -2.79 24.13
C ALA A 131 -11.02 -3.05 23.10
N GLU A 132 -10.92 -4.28 22.60
CA GLU A 132 -9.97 -4.64 21.56
C GLU A 132 -10.26 -3.89 20.26
N TYR A 133 -11.53 -3.85 19.84
CA TYR A 133 -11.95 -3.13 18.66
C TYR A 133 -11.58 -1.64 18.74
N LYS A 134 -11.92 -0.94 19.82
CA LYS A 134 -11.55 0.46 20.02
C LYS A 134 -10.04 0.71 20.03
N LYS A 135 -9.26 -0.26 20.53
CA LYS A 135 -7.80 -0.18 20.56
C LYS A 135 -7.18 -0.33 19.18
N ARG A 136 -7.78 -1.14 18.31
CA ARG A 136 -7.17 -1.61 17.06
C ARG A 136 -7.86 -1.10 15.79
N PHE A 137 -9.02 -0.46 15.92
CA PHE A 137 -9.80 0.05 14.80
C PHE A 137 -10.23 1.50 15.05
N VAL A 138 -9.68 2.44 14.29
CA VAL A 138 -9.93 3.87 14.42
C VAL A 138 -10.68 4.37 13.18
N ILE A 139 -11.90 4.89 13.38
CA ILE A 139 -12.78 5.33 12.30
C ILE A 139 -13.01 6.83 12.38
N ARG A 140 -13.08 7.46 11.20
CA ARG A 140 -13.57 8.81 11.02
C ARG A 140 -14.60 8.84 9.90
N ASN A 141 -15.74 9.50 10.14
CA ASN A 141 -16.85 9.60 9.19
C ASN A 141 -17.14 11.06 8.77
N THR A 142 -16.48 12.04 9.39
CA THR A 142 -16.73 13.47 9.15
C THR A 142 -15.43 14.23 8.97
N GLY A 143 -15.47 15.35 8.26
CA GLY A 143 -14.31 16.21 8.05
C GLY A 143 -13.19 15.50 7.30
N ILE A 144 -13.52 14.68 6.30
CA ILE A 144 -12.55 13.94 5.51
C ILE A 144 -12.34 14.71 4.21
N THR A 145 -11.16 15.30 4.09
CA THR A 145 -10.71 16.04 2.91
C THR A 145 -9.39 15.45 2.43
N ALA A 146 -8.94 15.89 1.27
CA ALA A 146 -7.68 15.44 0.69
C ALA A 146 -6.49 15.79 1.59
N GLU A 147 -6.49 16.97 2.18
CA GLU A 147 -5.46 17.48 3.08
C GLU A 147 -5.48 16.74 4.43
N THR A 148 -6.67 16.49 4.99
CA THR A 148 -6.77 15.74 6.25
C THR A 148 -6.39 14.27 6.09
N PHE A 149 -6.61 13.66 4.93
CA PHE A 149 -6.08 12.33 4.62
C PHE A 149 -4.55 12.33 4.63
N LEU A 150 -3.91 13.28 3.94
CA LEU A 150 -2.45 13.41 3.94
C LEU A 150 -1.91 13.63 5.36
N ALA A 151 -2.54 14.53 6.13
CA ALA A 151 -2.14 14.84 7.49
C ALA A 151 -2.17 13.61 8.42
N ARG A 152 -3.17 12.73 8.27
CA ARG A 152 -3.26 11.49 9.06
C ARG A 152 -2.18 10.48 8.67
N ILE A 153 -1.92 10.29 7.40
CA ILE A 153 -0.82 9.42 6.96
C ILE A 153 0.52 9.95 7.50
N LYS A 154 0.74 11.28 7.39
CA LYS A 154 1.92 11.92 7.95
C LYS A 154 2.03 11.71 9.46
N TYR A 155 0.93 11.86 10.19
CA TYR A 155 0.92 11.64 11.64
C TYR A 155 1.31 10.19 12.01
N ILE A 156 0.78 9.19 11.31
CA ILE A 156 1.16 7.79 11.52
C ILE A 156 2.66 7.58 11.23
N HIS A 157 3.15 8.15 10.15
CA HIS A 157 4.56 8.10 9.77
C HIS A 157 5.44 8.71 10.87
N ASP A 158 5.16 9.94 11.29
CA ASP A 158 5.94 10.67 12.27
C ASP A 158 5.92 9.98 13.65
N LEU A 159 4.76 9.43 14.05
CA LEU A 159 4.61 8.68 15.30
C LEU A 159 5.49 7.42 15.33
N LYS A 160 5.54 6.65 14.24
CA LYS A 160 6.40 5.46 14.14
C LYS A 160 7.87 5.80 14.15
N LEU A 161 8.27 6.91 13.51
CA LEU A 161 9.66 7.35 13.47
C LEU A 161 10.12 7.99 14.79
N ALA A 162 9.22 8.56 15.57
CA ALA A 162 9.56 9.15 16.87
C ALA A 162 9.93 8.09 17.92
N ASP A 163 9.31 6.91 17.87
CA ASP A 163 9.62 5.81 18.80
C ASP A 163 9.69 4.47 18.02
N PRO A 164 10.77 4.25 17.25
CA PRO A 164 10.85 3.09 16.36
C PRO A 164 10.81 1.75 17.10
N GLU A 165 11.44 1.65 18.27
CA GLU A 165 11.57 0.37 18.98
C GLU A 165 10.23 -0.14 19.52
N ARG A 166 9.31 0.75 19.80
CA ARG A 166 7.94 0.41 20.23
C ARG A 166 7.14 -0.29 19.15
N PHE A 167 7.39 0.03 17.87
CA PHE A 167 6.57 -0.39 16.74
C PHE A 167 7.27 -1.40 15.84
N LYS A 168 8.53 -1.78 16.12
CA LYS A 168 9.26 -2.78 15.36
C LYS A 168 9.01 -4.19 15.85
N TYR A 169 9.05 -5.14 14.93
CA TYR A 169 9.04 -6.58 15.19
C TYR A 169 10.18 -7.26 14.45
N ASP A 170 10.55 -8.45 14.90
CA ASP A 170 11.49 -9.32 14.21
C ASP A 170 10.78 -10.04 13.07
N THR A 171 11.29 -9.88 11.85
CA THR A 171 10.70 -10.48 10.65
C THR A 171 11.04 -11.96 10.48
N GLY A 172 11.99 -12.48 11.26
CA GLY A 172 12.56 -13.82 11.09
C GLY A 172 13.48 -13.94 9.87
N TYR A 173 13.86 -12.83 9.25
CA TYR A 173 14.90 -12.77 8.20
C TYR A 173 16.16 -12.15 8.78
N VAL A 174 17.29 -12.47 8.15
CA VAL A 174 18.59 -11.90 8.50
C VAL A 174 19.17 -11.12 7.31
N ASP A 175 19.99 -10.11 7.60
CA ASP A 175 20.76 -9.40 6.58
C ASP A 175 21.99 -10.21 6.14
N ASP A 176 22.81 -9.67 5.24
CA ASP A 176 24.00 -10.34 4.71
C ASP A 176 25.09 -10.57 5.77
N GLU A 177 25.02 -9.86 6.90
CA GLU A 177 25.91 -9.97 8.06
C GLU A 177 25.38 -10.92 9.13
N GLY A 178 24.16 -11.48 8.93
CA GLY A 178 23.50 -12.41 9.85
C GLY A 178 22.72 -11.71 10.96
N ASN A 179 22.53 -10.38 10.94
CA ASN A 179 21.75 -9.69 11.95
C ASN A 179 20.25 -9.79 11.64
N PRO A 180 19.38 -9.90 12.67
CA PRO A 180 17.93 -9.94 12.48
C PRO A 180 17.40 -8.66 11.83
N ILE A 181 16.61 -8.82 10.77
CA ILE A 181 15.92 -7.70 10.11
C ILE A 181 14.65 -7.36 10.92
N ARG A 182 14.62 -6.16 11.51
CA ARG A 182 13.49 -5.65 12.25
C ARG A 182 12.78 -4.55 11.46
N LEU A 183 11.48 -4.71 11.22
CA LEU A 183 10.64 -3.75 10.51
C LEU A 183 9.51 -3.25 11.40
N PHE A 184 8.90 -2.13 11.01
CA PHE A 184 7.69 -1.65 11.68
C PHE A 184 6.55 -2.66 11.49
N GLU A 185 5.78 -2.91 12.55
CA GLU A 185 4.51 -3.65 12.43
C GLU A 185 3.60 -2.97 11.40
N PRO A 186 2.88 -3.75 10.56
CA PRO A 186 2.03 -3.18 9.52
C PRO A 186 0.90 -2.35 10.13
N THR A 187 0.66 -1.19 9.58
CA THR A 187 -0.54 -0.40 9.84
C THR A 187 -1.36 -0.36 8.56
N VAL A 188 -2.66 -0.53 8.66
CA VAL A 188 -3.52 -0.49 7.48
C VAL A 188 -4.39 0.76 7.52
N TYR A 189 -4.41 1.49 6.42
CA TYR A 189 -5.25 2.67 6.23
C TYR A 189 -6.26 2.44 5.11
N ILE A 190 -7.54 2.55 5.41
CA ILE A 190 -8.64 2.38 4.46
C ILE A 190 -9.26 3.75 4.18
N LEU A 191 -9.39 4.12 2.91
CA LEU A 191 -10.11 5.30 2.45
C LEU A 191 -11.32 4.87 1.61
N ASP A 192 -12.52 5.06 2.15
CA ASP A 192 -13.79 4.69 1.50
C ASP A 192 -14.65 5.94 1.29
N SER A 193 -14.67 6.60 0.11
CA SER A 193 -13.93 6.25 -1.09
C SER A 193 -13.11 7.46 -1.57
N ILE A 194 -12.02 7.20 -2.29
CA ILE A 194 -11.18 8.27 -2.85
C ILE A 194 -11.92 9.14 -3.88
N ALA A 195 -12.99 8.62 -4.50
CA ALA A 195 -13.77 9.37 -5.47
C ALA A 195 -14.59 10.51 -4.85
N LEU A 196 -14.85 10.45 -3.55
CA LEU A 196 -15.64 11.43 -2.81
C LEU A 196 -14.77 12.43 -2.04
N ILE A 197 -13.44 12.24 -2.07
CA ILE A 197 -12.54 13.14 -1.37
C ILE A 197 -12.42 14.45 -2.13
N MET A 198 -12.56 15.55 -1.42
CA MET A 198 -12.44 16.90 -1.97
C MET A 198 -11.35 17.68 -1.25
N PRO A 199 -10.69 18.65 -1.91
CA PRO A 199 -9.83 19.62 -1.25
C PRO A 199 -10.58 20.49 -0.23
N ASP A 200 -9.89 20.94 0.82
CA ASP A 200 -10.47 21.78 1.88
C ASP A 200 -11.15 23.03 1.33
N ASP A 201 -10.50 23.71 0.40
CA ASP A 201 -10.99 24.95 -0.21
C ASP A 201 -12.31 24.76 -0.99
N LEU A 202 -12.50 23.63 -1.66
CA LEU A 202 -13.74 23.33 -2.36
C LEU A 202 -14.89 22.95 -1.39
N VAL A 203 -14.55 22.41 -0.23
CA VAL A 203 -15.53 22.13 0.82
C VAL A 203 -16.02 23.41 1.47
N GLU A 204 -15.12 24.38 1.70
CA GLU A 204 -15.44 25.69 2.28
C GLU A 204 -16.24 26.59 1.32
N GLU A 205 -15.90 26.60 0.03
CA GLU A 205 -16.59 27.39 -0.99
C GLU A 205 -18.03 26.96 -1.22
N GLY A 206 -18.40 25.72 -0.88
CA GLY A 206 -19.75 25.18 -1.02
C GLY A 206 -20.26 25.15 -2.47
N GLU A 207 -19.37 25.28 -3.45
CA GLU A 207 -19.72 25.38 -4.87
C GLU A 207 -20.12 24.03 -5.45
N VAL A 208 -21.18 24.07 -6.28
CA VAL A 208 -21.60 22.93 -7.09
C VAL A 208 -20.55 22.68 -8.19
N SER A 209 -20.18 21.42 -8.40
CA SER A 209 -19.12 20.98 -9.28
C SER A 209 -19.18 21.59 -10.68
N THR A 210 -18.23 22.46 -10.97
CA THR A 210 -17.91 22.93 -12.32
C THR A 210 -16.82 22.05 -12.91
N ASN A 211 -16.61 22.12 -14.24
CA ASN A 211 -15.49 21.40 -14.88
C ASN A 211 -14.13 21.80 -14.27
N MET A 212 -13.98 23.02 -13.77
CA MET A 212 -12.78 23.50 -13.08
C MET A 212 -12.59 22.80 -11.73
N SER A 213 -13.65 22.62 -10.93
CA SER A 213 -13.57 21.94 -9.62
C SER A 213 -13.15 20.48 -9.78
N VAL A 214 -13.64 19.77 -10.80
CA VAL A 214 -13.25 18.38 -11.10
C VAL A 214 -11.75 18.28 -11.45
N THR A 215 -11.25 19.18 -12.29
CA THR A 215 -9.83 19.22 -12.65
C THR A 215 -8.94 19.55 -11.46
N ARG A 216 -9.35 20.49 -10.63
CA ARG A 216 -8.66 20.89 -9.40
C ARG A 216 -8.58 19.72 -8.41
N THR A 217 -9.71 19.05 -8.15
CA THR A 217 -9.74 17.84 -7.30
C THR A 217 -8.80 16.75 -7.80
N ALA A 218 -8.83 16.44 -9.11
CA ALA A 218 -7.95 15.42 -9.69
C ALA A 218 -6.46 15.77 -9.52
N LYS A 219 -6.10 17.05 -9.68
CA LYS A 219 -4.72 17.54 -9.46
C LYS A 219 -4.29 17.38 -8.01
N VAL A 220 -5.11 17.85 -7.06
CA VAL A 220 -4.80 17.79 -5.61
C VAL A 220 -4.68 16.34 -5.16
N VAL A 221 -5.62 15.47 -5.54
CA VAL A 221 -5.57 14.03 -5.20
C VAL A 221 -4.30 13.39 -5.78
N THR A 222 -3.92 13.73 -7.01
CA THR A 222 -2.69 13.20 -7.63
C THR A 222 -1.44 13.64 -6.84
N ASP A 223 -1.37 14.91 -6.45
CA ASP A 223 -0.23 15.44 -5.71
C ASP A 223 -0.14 14.85 -4.29
N ILE A 224 -1.27 14.61 -3.65
CA ILE A 224 -1.33 13.93 -2.35
C ILE A 224 -0.86 12.49 -2.45
N ILE A 225 -1.32 11.73 -3.44
CA ILE A 225 -0.86 10.35 -3.66
C ILE A 225 0.66 10.30 -3.84
N ARG A 226 1.24 11.22 -4.60
CA ARG A 226 2.70 11.30 -4.78
C ARG A 226 3.46 11.53 -3.47
N ARG A 227 2.90 12.29 -2.54
CA ARG A 227 3.49 12.55 -1.22
C ARG A 227 3.29 11.39 -0.25
N VAL A 228 2.13 10.74 -0.32
CA VAL A 228 1.75 9.65 0.58
C VAL A 228 2.58 8.39 0.33
N VAL A 229 2.83 8.02 -0.93
CA VAL A 229 3.54 6.76 -1.28
C VAL A 229 4.90 6.62 -0.59
N PRO A 230 5.81 7.61 -0.58
CA PRO A 230 7.07 7.50 0.17
C PRO A 230 6.86 7.31 1.68
N MET A 231 5.89 8.01 2.28
CA MET A 231 5.58 7.89 3.71
C MET A 231 5.06 6.49 4.07
N LEU A 232 4.21 5.90 3.22
CA LEU A 232 3.74 4.53 3.41
C LEU A 232 4.91 3.54 3.44
N LYS A 233 5.84 3.66 2.51
CA LYS A 233 7.03 2.81 2.43
C LYS A 233 7.92 2.93 3.67
N MET A 234 8.20 4.15 4.12
CA MET A 234 9.04 4.39 5.29
C MET A 234 8.39 3.88 6.59
N ALA A 235 7.09 4.09 6.75
CA ALA A 235 6.35 3.69 7.95
C ALA A 235 5.78 2.26 7.88
N LYS A 236 6.05 1.51 6.79
CA LYS A 236 5.49 0.18 6.55
C LYS A 236 3.96 0.15 6.73
N THR A 237 3.30 1.18 6.19
CA THR A 237 1.85 1.34 6.22
C THR A 237 1.25 0.91 4.88
N ILE A 238 0.23 0.06 4.91
CA ILE A 238 -0.49 -0.39 3.73
C ILE A 238 -1.76 0.47 3.59
N SER A 239 -1.99 1.04 2.42
CA SER A 239 -3.19 1.84 2.17
C SER A 239 -4.12 1.15 1.18
N PHE A 240 -5.39 0.98 1.56
CA PHE A 240 -6.48 0.56 0.68
C PHE A 240 -7.30 1.78 0.25
N LEU A 241 -7.31 2.06 -1.05
CA LEU A 241 -8.12 3.11 -1.64
C LEU A 241 -9.31 2.46 -2.36
N MET A 242 -10.53 2.76 -1.93
CA MET A 242 -11.72 2.26 -2.60
C MET A 242 -12.19 3.25 -3.67
N TYR A 243 -12.57 2.71 -4.83
CA TYR A 243 -13.05 3.49 -5.95
C TYR A 243 -14.35 2.90 -6.52
N PRO A 244 -15.47 3.65 -6.53
CA PRO A 244 -16.69 3.22 -7.17
C PRO A 244 -16.55 3.26 -8.70
N PHE A 245 -16.98 2.22 -9.37
CA PHE A 245 -16.88 2.08 -10.84
C PHE A 245 -17.96 2.90 -11.55
N VAL A 246 -17.89 4.25 -11.47
CA VAL A 246 -18.89 5.11 -12.14
C VAL A 246 -18.31 5.97 -13.27
N LEU A 247 -17.00 6.17 -13.36
CA LEU A 247 -16.40 7.12 -14.29
C LEU A 247 -15.31 6.50 -15.16
N ARG A 248 -15.61 6.30 -16.45
CA ARG A 248 -14.66 5.84 -17.49
C ARG A 248 -13.44 6.74 -17.71
N LYS A 249 -13.38 7.96 -17.20
CA LYS A 249 -12.36 8.96 -17.53
C LYS A 249 -11.23 9.15 -16.50
N LEU A 250 -11.42 8.83 -15.23
CA LEU A 250 -10.39 9.03 -14.19
C LEU A 250 -9.38 7.88 -14.08
N THR A 251 -9.72 6.71 -14.54
CA THR A 251 -8.88 5.50 -14.49
C THR A 251 -7.55 5.64 -15.22
N TRP A 252 -7.48 6.46 -16.27
CA TRP A 252 -6.28 6.54 -17.11
C TRP A 252 -5.12 7.34 -16.49
N CYS A 253 -5.40 8.38 -15.72
CA CYS A 253 -4.36 9.22 -15.11
C CYS A 253 -3.72 8.61 -13.85
N ILE A 254 -4.45 7.80 -13.10
CA ILE A 254 -3.97 7.17 -11.85
C ILE A 254 -3.20 5.89 -12.17
N TRP A 255 -3.57 5.18 -13.25
CA TRP A 255 -3.01 3.89 -13.65
C TRP A 255 -1.50 3.90 -13.92
N ASN A 256 -0.95 5.00 -14.42
CA ASN A 256 0.44 5.05 -14.89
C ASN A 256 1.50 5.40 -13.83
N LYS A 257 1.15 5.64 -12.55
CA LYS A 257 2.10 6.17 -11.56
C LYS A 257 2.13 5.49 -10.20
N VAL A 258 1.28 4.52 -9.97
CA VAL A 258 1.23 3.75 -8.73
C VAL A 258 1.38 2.28 -9.11
N ASN A 259 2.23 1.53 -8.40
CA ASN A 259 2.24 0.07 -8.50
C ASN A 259 0.88 -0.43 -7.98
N LEU A 260 -0.08 -0.52 -8.90
CA LEU A 260 -1.46 -0.80 -8.62
C LEU A 260 -1.69 -2.29 -8.69
N TYR A 261 -2.03 -2.86 -7.57
CA TYR A 261 -2.45 -4.24 -7.47
C TYR A 261 -3.89 -4.30 -6.96
N LEU A 262 -4.71 -4.73 -7.77
CA LEU A 262 -6.03 -5.34 -7.66
C LEU A 262 -7.15 -4.55 -8.33
N VAL A 263 -7.40 -4.88 -9.59
CA VAL A 263 -8.71 -4.67 -10.21
C VAL A 263 -9.52 -5.93 -9.89
N VAL A 264 -10.29 -5.92 -8.82
CA VAL A 264 -11.33 -6.93 -8.63
C VAL A 264 -12.53 -6.52 -9.48
N LYS A 265 -12.64 -7.14 -10.63
CA LYS A 265 -13.89 -7.14 -11.40
C LYS A 265 -14.75 -8.26 -10.79
N LEU A 266 -15.52 -7.92 -9.77
CA LEU A 266 -16.61 -8.73 -9.28
C LEU A 266 -17.85 -8.54 -10.15
#